data_ba3d0103a47f5259cc8351de28f166b0
#
_entry.id   ba3d0103a47f5259cc8351de28f166b0
#
_cell.length_a   1.000
_cell.length_b   1.000
_cell.length_c   1.000
_cell.angle_alpha   90.00
_cell.angle_beta   90.00
_cell.angle_gamma   90.00
#
_symmetry.space_group_name_H-M   'P 1'
#
loop_
_entity.id
_entity.type
_entity.pdbx_description
1 polymer ?
#
loop_
_entity_poly.entity_id
_entity_poly.type
_entity_poly.pdbx_seq_one_letter_code
_entity_poly.pdbx_strand_id
1 'polypeptide(L)'
;MKSKRSKACEISQKVKETVWNRDEHKCIYCGRYVTKTYANAHYIKRSSGGLGIEENIVTLCPECHFQEDHGFNTKLYESYIENYLKCIYGTSWSKEKVIYKK
;
A
#
# COMPACT_ATOMS: atom_id res chain seq x y z
N MET A 1 15.27 -15.58 -12.38
CA MET A 1 15.52 -15.35 -10.96
C MET A 1 15.25 -13.91 -10.60
N LYS A 2 14.50 -13.69 -9.53
CA LYS A 2 14.18 -12.32 -9.10
C LYS A 2 15.34 -11.69 -8.35
N SER A 3 15.59 -10.40 -8.57
CA SER A 3 16.60 -9.67 -7.82
C SER A 3 16.17 -9.51 -6.36
N LYS A 4 17.10 -9.14 -5.49
CA LYS A 4 16.79 -8.86 -4.09
C LYS A 4 15.77 -7.74 -3.95
N ARG A 5 15.90 -6.71 -4.79
CA ARG A 5 14.96 -5.59 -4.81
C ARG A 5 13.56 -6.07 -5.19
N SER A 6 13.45 -6.88 -6.23
CA SER A 6 12.16 -7.41 -6.67
C SER A 6 11.47 -8.20 -5.56
N LYS A 7 12.23 -9.06 -4.88
CA LYS A 7 11.69 -9.85 -3.76
C LYS A 7 11.23 -8.96 -2.62
N ALA A 8 12.01 -7.94 -2.28
CA ALA A 8 11.67 -7.03 -1.18
C ALA A 8 10.40 -6.23 -1.48
N CYS A 9 10.11 -5.98 -2.74
CA CYS A 9 8.93 -5.23 -3.15
C CYS A 9 7.69 -6.10 -3.38
N GLU A 10 7.84 -7.42 -3.38
CA GLU A 10 6.70 -8.33 -3.51
C GLU A 10 5.86 -8.33 -2.24
N ILE A 11 4.55 -8.49 -2.43
CA ILE A 11 3.63 -8.59 -1.31
C ILE A 11 3.33 -10.05 -1.05
N SER A 12 3.79 -10.58 0.09
CA SER A 12 3.50 -11.96 0.48
C SER A 12 2.03 -12.12 0.84
N GLN A 13 1.54 -13.36 0.84
CA GLN A 13 0.17 -13.64 1.26
C GLN A 13 -0.05 -13.24 2.73
N LYS A 14 0.99 -13.40 3.55
CA LYS A 14 0.92 -13.00 4.95
C LYS A 14 0.74 -11.48 5.10
N VAL A 15 1.46 -10.71 4.32
CA VAL A 15 1.32 -9.25 4.34
C VAL A 15 -0.07 -8.84 3.85
N LYS A 16 -0.56 -9.46 2.77
CA LYS A 16 -1.91 -9.18 2.27
C LYS A 16 -2.96 -9.43 3.34
N GLU A 17 -2.85 -10.54 4.04
CA GLU A 17 -3.79 -10.89 5.10
C GLU A 17 -3.73 -9.87 6.24
N THR A 18 -2.52 -9.51 6.68
CA THR A 18 -2.31 -8.51 7.72
C THR A 18 -2.93 -7.16 7.33
N VAL A 19 -2.65 -6.71 6.11
CA VAL A 19 -3.16 -5.43 5.59
C VAL A 19 -4.68 -5.46 5.48
N TRP A 20 -5.22 -6.52 4.89
CA TRP A 20 -6.65 -6.66 4.70
C TRP A 20 -7.40 -6.64 6.03
N ASN A 21 -6.89 -7.37 7.03
CA ASN A 21 -7.50 -7.39 8.36
C ASN A 21 -7.37 -6.03 9.06
N ARG A 22 -6.20 -5.40 8.96
CA ARG A 22 -5.98 -4.06 9.52
C ARG A 22 -6.97 -3.06 8.93
N ASP A 23 -7.24 -3.17 7.63
CA ASP A 23 -8.11 -2.25 6.90
C ASP A 23 -9.58 -2.67 6.95
N GLU A 24 -9.90 -3.65 7.80
CA GLU A 24 -11.28 -4.13 8.06
C GLU A 24 -11.98 -4.66 6.82
N HIS A 25 -11.22 -5.26 5.89
CA HIS A 25 -11.70 -5.86 4.65
C HIS A 25 -12.33 -4.84 3.69
N LYS A 26 -11.97 -3.57 3.86
CA LYS A 26 -12.54 -2.46 3.08
C LYS A 26 -11.47 -1.65 2.38
N CYS A 27 -11.86 -1.05 1.24
CA CYS A 27 -11.08 0.02 0.65
C CYS A 27 -10.93 1.14 1.69
N ILE A 28 -9.70 1.57 1.96
CA ILE A 28 -9.47 2.59 2.99
C ILE A 28 -10.01 3.97 2.58
N TYR A 29 -10.24 4.18 1.28
CA TYR A 29 -10.71 5.47 0.78
C TYR A 29 -12.22 5.54 0.69
N CYS A 30 -12.86 4.62 -0.01
CA CYS A 30 -14.31 4.70 -0.24
C CYS A 30 -15.15 3.80 0.70
N GLY A 31 -14.50 2.92 1.45
CA GLY A 31 -15.21 2.06 2.41
C GLY A 31 -15.88 0.84 1.83
N ARG A 32 -15.72 0.57 0.54
CA ARG A 32 -16.30 -0.61 -0.09
C ARG A 32 -15.61 -1.87 0.39
N TYR A 33 -16.39 -2.91 0.71
CA TYR A 33 -15.81 -4.22 1.05
C TYR A 33 -15.19 -4.85 -0.20
N VAL A 34 -14.00 -5.42 -0.04
CA VAL A 34 -13.27 -6.07 -1.13
C VAL A 34 -12.62 -7.35 -0.60
N THR A 35 -12.19 -8.21 -1.52
CA THR A 35 -11.47 -9.42 -1.15
C THR A 35 -10.02 -9.12 -0.81
N LYS A 36 -9.35 -10.07 -0.18
CA LYS A 36 -7.94 -9.96 0.22
C LYS A 36 -7.01 -9.62 -0.94
N THR A 37 -7.38 -10.02 -2.16
CA THR A 37 -6.62 -9.72 -3.37
C THR A 37 -6.31 -8.22 -3.50
N TYR A 38 -7.24 -7.37 -3.03
CA TYR A 38 -7.12 -5.92 -3.18
C TYR A 38 -6.33 -5.24 -2.06
N ALA A 39 -5.74 -6.01 -1.15
CA ALA A 39 -4.77 -5.50 -0.18
C ALA A 39 -3.39 -5.46 -0.85
N ASN A 40 -3.28 -4.74 -1.95
CA ASN A 40 -2.12 -4.79 -2.83
C ASN A 40 -1.67 -3.43 -3.38
N ALA A 41 -2.14 -2.34 -2.81
CA ALA A 41 -1.77 -1.01 -3.30
C ALA A 41 -0.53 -0.51 -2.57
N HIS A 42 0.57 -0.32 -3.31
CA HIS A 42 1.81 0.24 -2.78
C HIS A 42 1.69 1.76 -2.63
N TYR A 43 1.94 2.30 -1.45
CA TYR A 43 2.01 3.74 -1.27
C TYR A 43 3.20 4.32 -2.05
N ILE A 44 4.41 3.81 -1.80
CA ILE A 44 5.56 4.06 -2.67
C ILE A 44 5.54 2.97 -3.72
N LYS A 45 5.50 3.36 -4.98
CA LYS A 45 5.36 2.42 -6.10
C LYS A 45 6.50 1.42 -6.15
N ARG A 46 6.20 0.23 -6.61
CA ARG A 46 7.19 -0.83 -6.82
C ARG A 46 8.35 -0.37 -7.69
N SER A 47 8.02 0.38 -8.75
CA SER A 47 9.01 0.93 -9.67
C SER A 47 9.97 1.90 -8.99
N SER A 48 9.54 2.50 -7.89
CA SER A 48 10.37 3.42 -7.09
C SER A 48 11.00 2.74 -5.87
N GLY A 49 10.96 1.42 -5.83
CA GLY A 49 11.54 0.66 -4.74
C GLY A 49 10.63 0.47 -3.53
N GLY A 50 9.33 0.71 -3.69
CA GLY A 50 8.37 0.55 -2.58
C GLY A 50 8.31 -0.88 -2.09
N LEU A 51 8.54 -1.07 -0.78
CA LEU A 51 8.59 -2.39 -0.17
C LEU A 51 7.21 -3.02 -0.06
N GLY A 52 7.17 -4.37 -0.10
CA GLY A 52 5.94 -5.13 0.08
C GLY A 52 5.69 -5.44 1.56
N ILE A 53 5.71 -4.41 2.40
CA ILE A 53 5.50 -4.55 3.85
C ILE A 53 4.22 -3.81 4.25
N GLU A 54 3.65 -4.20 5.39
CA GLU A 54 2.37 -3.62 5.81
C GLU A 54 2.40 -2.10 5.94
N GLU A 55 3.56 -1.52 6.24
CA GLU A 55 3.72 -0.08 6.39
C GLU A 55 3.67 0.66 5.05
N ASN A 56 3.69 -0.05 3.93
CA ASN A 56 3.64 0.54 2.60
C ASN A 56 2.44 0.06 1.77
N ILE A 57 1.69 -0.90 2.28
CA ILE A 57 0.59 -1.51 1.51
C ILE A 57 -0.74 -1.15 2.14
N VAL A 58 -1.71 -0.82 1.31
CA VAL A 58 -3.08 -0.56 1.76
C VAL A 58 -4.08 -1.29 0.88
N THR A 59 -5.31 -1.44 1.40
CA THR A 59 -6.40 -2.03 0.66
C THR A 59 -7.15 -0.93 -0.09
N LEU A 60 -7.22 -1.07 -1.41
CA LEU A 60 -8.01 -0.17 -2.25
C LEU A 60 -8.89 -1.01 -3.17
N CYS A 61 -10.13 -0.58 -3.39
CA CYS A 61 -10.98 -1.23 -4.37
C CYS A 61 -10.41 -0.99 -5.78
N PRO A 62 -10.81 -1.79 -6.79
CA PRO A 62 -10.25 -1.64 -8.14
C PRO A 62 -10.38 -0.23 -8.69
N GLU A 63 -11.50 0.42 -8.42
CA GLU A 63 -11.77 1.76 -8.91
C GLU A 63 -10.83 2.80 -8.27
N CYS A 64 -10.71 2.75 -6.94
CA CYS A 64 -9.80 3.68 -6.23
C CYS A 64 -8.35 3.41 -6.59
N HIS A 65 -7.96 2.15 -6.75
CA HIS A 65 -6.60 1.79 -7.14
C HIS A 65 -6.28 2.34 -8.53
N PHE A 66 -7.22 2.25 -9.46
CA PHE A 66 -7.05 2.81 -10.79
C PHE A 66 -6.88 4.32 -10.74
N GLN A 67 -7.72 5.01 -9.95
CA GLN A 67 -7.64 6.47 -9.81
C GLN A 67 -6.31 6.90 -9.17
N GLU A 68 -5.83 6.13 -8.22
CA GLU A 68 -4.55 6.40 -7.55
C GLU A 68 -3.38 6.26 -8.52
N ASP A 69 -3.43 5.26 -9.41
CA ASP A 69 -2.33 4.99 -10.36
C ASP A 69 -2.40 5.86 -11.62
N HIS A 70 -3.59 6.09 -12.15
CA HIS A 70 -3.77 6.67 -13.49
C HIS A 70 -4.75 7.84 -13.56
N GLY A 71 -5.42 8.16 -12.47
CA GLY A 71 -6.45 9.19 -12.47
C GLY A 71 -5.90 10.60 -12.29
N PHE A 72 -6.81 11.57 -12.35
CA PHE A 72 -6.46 12.97 -12.13
C PHE A 72 -6.22 13.29 -10.66
N ASN A 73 -6.67 12.40 -9.77
CA ASN A 73 -6.62 12.63 -8.32
C ASN A 73 -5.50 11.86 -7.63
N THR A 74 -4.45 11.48 -8.36
CA THR A 74 -3.35 10.67 -7.82
C THR A 74 -2.77 11.28 -6.53
N LYS A 75 -2.51 12.58 -6.54
CA LYS A 75 -1.93 13.25 -5.35
C LYS A 75 -2.88 13.23 -4.16
N LEU A 76 -4.16 13.36 -4.42
CA LEU A 76 -5.18 13.31 -3.36
C LEU A 76 -5.17 11.93 -2.68
N TYR A 77 -5.14 10.87 -3.50
CA TYR A 77 -5.07 9.50 -2.98
C TYR A 77 -3.76 9.27 -2.21
N GLU A 78 -2.64 9.72 -2.75
CA GLU A 78 -1.35 9.57 -2.10
C GLU A 78 -1.32 10.25 -0.73
N SER A 79 -1.83 11.47 -0.65
CA SER A 79 -1.91 12.21 0.62
C SER A 79 -2.81 11.49 1.63
N TYR A 80 -3.93 10.97 1.16
CA TYR A 80 -4.85 10.22 2.02
C TYR A 80 -4.20 8.97 2.58
N ILE A 81 -3.52 8.22 1.71
CA ILE A 81 -2.84 6.98 2.11
C ILE A 81 -1.72 7.28 3.11
N GLU A 82 -0.93 8.32 2.84
CA GLU A 82 0.15 8.73 3.73
C GLU A 82 -0.39 9.06 5.13
N ASN A 83 -1.44 9.85 5.20
CA ASN A 83 -2.05 10.21 6.47
C ASN A 83 -2.62 8.99 7.19
N TYR A 84 -3.24 8.09 6.43
CA TYR A 84 -3.77 6.84 6.98
C TYR A 84 -2.68 6.00 7.64
N LEU A 85 -1.57 5.80 6.93
CA LEU A 85 -0.44 5.02 7.44
C LEU A 85 0.21 5.69 8.66
N LYS A 86 0.35 7.00 8.62
CA LYS A 86 0.88 7.76 9.76
C LYS A 86 0.00 7.64 10.98
N CYS A 87 -1.32 7.64 10.79
CA CYS A 87 -2.26 7.47 11.91
C CYS A 87 -2.12 6.11 12.55
N ILE A 88 -1.88 5.07 11.76
CA ILE A 88 -1.74 3.70 12.28
C ILE A 88 -0.39 3.49 12.96
N TYR A 89 0.70 3.90 12.31
CA TYR A 89 2.06 3.57 12.76
C TYR A 89 2.74 4.69 13.55
N GLY A 90 2.12 5.87 13.59
CA GLY A 90 2.62 6.98 14.40
C GLY A 90 3.91 7.59 13.89
N THR A 91 4.64 8.23 14.80
CA THR A 91 5.85 8.96 14.45
C THR A 91 7.00 8.08 13.97
N SER A 92 6.91 6.77 14.21
CA SER A 92 7.92 5.83 13.72
C SER A 92 7.83 5.60 12.22
N TRP A 93 6.70 5.94 11.59
CA TRP A 93 6.51 5.76 10.16
C TRP A 93 7.17 6.90 9.37
N SER A 94 7.87 6.56 8.30
CA SER A 94 8.39 7.55 7.36
C SER A 94 8.54 6.93 5.98
N LYS A 95 8.55 7.78 4.95
CA LYS A 95 8.71 7.33 3.57
C LYS A 95 10.00 6.55 3.36
N GLU A 96 11.07 6.97 4.03
CA GLU A 96 12.38 6.32 3.89
C GLU A 96 12.37 4.87 4.34
N LYS A 97 11.54 4.56 5.34
CA LYS A 97 11.47 3.20 5.90
C LYS A 97 10.76 2.22 5.00
N VAL A 98 9.99 2.70 4.03
CA VAL A 98 9.22 1.82 3.14
C VAL A 98 9.81 1.72 1.73
N ILE A 99 11.04 2.19 1.54
CA ILE A 99 11.76 2.13 0.27
C ILE A 99 12.95 1.17 0.40
N TYR A 100 13.14 0.34 -0.64
CA TYR A 100 14.27 -0.59 -0.68
C TYR A 100 15.61 0.15 -0.67
N LYS A 101 16.51 -0.29 0.17
CA LYS A 101 17.88 0.25 0.26
C LYS A 101 18.88 -0.88 0.03
N LYS A 102 19.92 -0.56 -0.74
CA LYS A 102 21.01 -1.51 -0.96
C LYS A 102 21.79 -1.75 0.33
#